data_6f11530053dc642b0b413179956c77e7
#
_entry.id   6f11530053dc642b0b413179956c77e7
#
_cell.length_a   1.000
_cell.length_b   1.000
_cell.length_c   1.000
_cell.angle_alpha   90.00
_cell.angle_beta   90.00
_cell.angle_gamma   90.00
#
_symmetry.space_group_name_H-M   'P 1'
#
loop_
_entity.id
_entity.type
_entity.pdbx_description
1 polymer ?
#
loop_
_entity_poly.entity_id
_entity_poly.type
_entity_poly.pdbx_seq_one_letter_code
_entity_poly.pdbx_strand_id
1 'polypeptide(L)'
;MERGVVESRAPQHLQKAPSKKPHDKTAEEAAEQIEGVVKIVTCFDVPQIKFPTAGHPWSTDPHHQDVADRLLLTSRVRFYGDDIAAVVAESEVAAAQALRALRVEYEEYPFVLDVQEAMKPDAPLLHEEFPNNILAHTTIRNGNYEEASREPGLIKVEGWYDTPTVQHCHIENHMCFASMEAGRIVIYSSTQIPHIVRRVVGQALGIPWGKVRVVKPYIGGGFGNKQDALYEPLCAYLSTVVGGRLVKLDCTREETFVCNRVRHAIRTHIISWVRPDGTFAARKIECFSNQGAYASHGHGIVAKGMGAFPQLYPCPNVDGDAYTVFTNRPAAGAMRGYGIPQAMFAGESHIEDVCRVLGVDSLEYRRKHMMPVGFVDGFSKNENHSDTLNQVLDKGEAWMDYSRKHREYENQTGPVRRGVGCALFWYNTAVWPISLESCSCRMVLNQDGSIQLQTGETEIGQGCDTAFAQMAADAVGIPVSDVHVVTAQDTDVTPFGTGAYASRQTYVGGFAIAQTGALLKERILKYACELTRQMPALLDIVDFGKITTYA
;
A
#
# COMPACT_ATOMS: atom_id res chain seq x y z
N MET A 1 -28.40 -18.22 -9.53
CA MET A 1 -27.72 -17.22 -8.70
C MET A 1 -28.09 -15.86 -9.27
N GLU A 2 -28.90 -15.13 -8.56
CA GLU A 2 -29.29 -13.78 -8.98
C GLU A 2 -28.12 -12.81 -8.67
N ARG A 3 -27.65 -12.10 -9.69
CA ARG A 3 -26.51 -11.18 -9.60
C ARG A 3 -27.03 -9.76 -9.61
N GLY A 4 -26.80 -9.01 -8.55
CA GLY A 4 -26.99 -7.54 -8.53
C GLY A 4 -25.70 -6.83 -8.95
N VAL A 5 -25.78 -5.76 -9.70
CA VAL A 5 -24.66 -4.95 -10.18
C VAL A 5 -24.80 -3.52 -9.68
N VAL A 6 -23.67 -2.92 -9.31
CA VAL A 6 -23.59 -1.54 -8.81
C VAL A 6 -22.65 -0.74 -9.71
N GLU A 7 -23.09 0.40 -10.18
CA GLU A 7 -22.27 1.44 -10.77
C GLU A 7 -22.65 2.82 -10.22
N SER A 8 -21.69 3.70 -10.02
CA SER A 8 -21.91 5.09 -9.62
C SER A 8 -20.84 6.03 -10.17
N ARG A 9 -21.19 7.17 -10.75
CA ARG A 9 -20.22 8.14 -11.26
C ARG A 9 -20.66 9.59 -11.18
N ALA A 10 -19.70 10.48 -10.86
CA ALA A 10 -19.79 11.92 -11.05
C ALA A 10 -19.05 12.35 -12.34
N PRO A 11 -19.47 13.43 -13.06
CA PRO A 11 -18.82 13.91 -14.29
C PRO A 11 -17.40 14.45 -14.07
N GLN A 12 -16.58 14.30 -15.11
CA GLN A 12 -15.16 14.68 -15.13
C GLN A 12 -14.94 16.20 -15.04
N HIS A 13 -14.51 16.79 -14.03
CA HIS A 13 -14.09 18.18 -13.82
C HIS A 13 -14.98 19.03 -12.92
N LEU A 14 -15.14 18.75 -11.64
CA LEU A 14 -15.56 19.81 -10.69
C LEU A 14 -15.81 19.23 -9.28
N GLN A 15 -15.52 19.96 -8.22
CA GLN A 15 -16.19 19.74 -6.93
C GLN A 15 -17.66 20.06 -7.12
N LYS A 16 -18.53 19.09 -6.95
CA LYS A 16 -19.96 19.28 -7.08
C LYS A 16 -20.65 18.63 -5.89
N ALA A 17 -21.53 19.36 -5.21
CA ALA A 17 -22.49 18.74 -4.31
C ALA A 17 -23.83 18.60 -5.05
N PRO A 18 -24.57 17.49 -4.86
CA PRO A 18 -25.95 17.46 -5.30
C PRO A 18 -26.73 18.59 -4.63
N SER A 19 -27.55 19.28 -5.42
CA SER A 19 -28.37 20.40 -4.94
C SER A 19 -29.26 19.96 -3.77
N LYS A 20 -29.38 20.79 -2.73
CA LYS A 20 -30.30 20.58 -1.59
C LYS A 20 -31.79 20.75 -1.94
N LYS A 21 -32.12 20.98 -3.22
CA LYS A 21 -33.51 21.03 -3.64
C LYS A 21 -34.16 19.65 -3.47
N PRO A 22 -35.46 19.59 -3.13
CA PRO A 22 -36.18 18.31 -3.04
C PRO A 22 -35.89 17.51 -4.31
N HIS A 23 -35.51 16.24 -4.14
CA HIS A 23 -35.27 15.29 -5.23
C HIS A 23 -36.28 15.50 -6.37
N ASP A 24 -35.81 15.59 -7.60
CA ASP A 24 -36.67 15.35 -8.74
C ASP A 24 -37.03 13.85 -8.75
N LYS A 25 -38.06 13.51 -7.97
CA LYS A 25 -38.59 12.14 -7.85
C LYS A 25 -38.86 11.50 -9.21
N THR A 26 -39.08 12.31 -10.25
CA THR A 26 -39.42 11.84 -11.59
C THR A 26 -38.22 11.12 -12.26
N ALA A 27 -36.99 11.50 -11.97
CA ALA A 27 -35.80 10.84 -12.54
C ALA A 27 -35.47 9.52 -11.82
N GLU A 28 -35.63 9.46 -10.49
CA GLU A 28 -35.54 8.20 -9.74
C GLU A 28 -36.66 7.25 -10.14
N GLU A 29 -37.91 7.74 -10.23
CA GLU A 29 -39.08 6.99 -10.67
C GLU A 29 -38.86 6.39 -12.07
N ALA A 30 -38.25 7.13 -13.01
CA ALA A 30 -37.94 6.63 -14.35
C ALA A 30 -36.89 5.51 -14.33
N ALA A 31 -35.88 5.61 -13.46
CA ALA A 31 -34.87 4.58 -13.30
C ALA A 31 -35.41 3.32 -12.59
N GLU A 32 -36.31 3.50 -11.60
CA GLU A 32 -37.00 2.40 -10.91
C GLU A 32 -37.94 1.59 -11.79
N GLN A 33 -38.47 2.19 -12.88
CA GLN A 33 -39.35 1.51 -13.85
C GLN A 33 -38.58 0.61 -14.83
N ILE A 34 -37.26 0.63 -14.84
CA ILE A 34 -36.47 -0.25 -15.69
C ILE A 34 -36.56 -1.68 -15.19
N GLU A 35 -36.98 -2.60 -16.07
CA GLU A 35 -37.14 -4.01 -15.73
C GLU A 35 -35.83 -4.61 -15.18
N GLY A 36 -35.93 -5.30 -14.06
CA GLY A 36 -34.80 -5.89 -13.36
C GLY A 36 -34.10 -4.98 -12.36
N VAL A 37 -34.51 -3.72 -12.21
CA VAL A 37 -34.05 -2.86 -11.11
C VAL A 37 -34.72 -3.30 -9.79
N VAL A 38 -33.90 -3.56 -8.79
CA VAL A 38 -34.34 -4.03 -7.46
C VAL A 38 -34.37 -2.89 -6.47
N LYS A 39 -33.34 -2.03 -6.47
CA LYS A 39 -33.21 -0.93 -5.52
C LYS A 39 -32.29 0.15 -6.07
N ILE A 40 -32.67 1.40 -5.86
CA ILE A 40 -31.80 2.57 -6.01
C ILE A 40 -31.52 3.11 -4.61
N VAL A 41 -30.28 3.48 -4.37
CA VAL A 41 -29.79 4.05 -3.11
C VAL A 41 -28.95 5.26 -3.43
N THR A 42 -29.25 6.39 -2.81
CA THR A 42 -28.53 7.66 -3.01
C THR A 42 -27.73 8.02 -1.76
N CYS A 43 -26.90 9.05 -1.87
CA CYS A 43 -26.16 9.59 -0.73
C CYS A 43 -27.07 10.11 0.42
N PHE A 44 -28.37 10.25 0.19
CA PHE A 44 -29.35 10.67 1.21
C PHE A 44 -29.99 9.47 1.94
N ASP A 45 -29.84 8.26 1.41
CA ASP A 45 -30.45 7.03 1.95
C ASP A 45 -29.48 6.20 2.80
N VAL A 46 -28.18 6.53 2.81
CA VAL A 46 -27.13 5.79 3.51
C VAL A 46 -26.79 6.39 4.87
N PRO A 47 -26.30 5.57 5.82
CA PRO A 47 -25.77 6.08 7.08
C PRO A 47 -24.63 7.09 6.85
N GLN A 48 -24.70 8.23 7.54
CA GLN A 48 -23.68 9.28 7.45
C GLN A 48 -22.54 9.02 8.44
N ILE A 49 -22.01 7.82 8.44
CA ILE A 49 -20.91 7.39 9.32
C ILE A 49 -19.61 7.51 8.52
N LYS A 50 -18.71 8.40 8.95
CA LYS A 50 -17.35 8.47 8.38
C LYS A 50 -16.55 7.24 8.82
N PHE A 51 -15.80 6.66 7.89
CA PHE A 51 -14.91 5.53 8.15
C PHE A 51 -13.57 5.69 7.45
N PRO A 52 -12.49 5.07 7.98
CA PRO A 52 -11.20 5.02 7.30
C PRO A 52 -11.20 3.91 6.25
N THR A 53 -10.50 4.08 5.16
CA THR A 53 -10.34 3.02 4.14
C THR A 53 -9.05 2.23 4.32
N ALA A 54 -8.03 2.85 4.92
CA ALA A 54 -6.72 2.26 5.18
C ALA A 54 -6.70 1.37 6.43
N GLY A 55 -5.61 0.69 6.65
CA GLY A 55 -5.47 -0.27 7.74
C GLY A 55 -4.20 -0.13 8.56
N HIS A 56 -4.09 0.92 9.41
CA HIS A 56 -3.06 1.02 10.44
C HIS A 56 -3.69 0.89 11.84
N PRO A 57 -4.30 -0.25 12.17
CA PRO A 57 -5.20 -0.37 13.32
C PRO A 57 -4.52 -0.19 14.67
N TRP A 58 -3.19 -0.30 14.73
CA TRP A 58 -2.44 -0.29 15.99
C TRP A 58 -1.15 0.52 15.89
N SER A 59 -1.19 1.68 15.23
CA SER A 59 -0.10 2.63 15.34
C SER A 59 0.00 3.13 16.79
N THR A 60 1.20 3.12 17.33
CA THR A 60 1.50 3.72 18.64
C THR A 60 1.67 5.23 18.56
N ASP A 61 1.84 5.76 17.35
CA ASP A 61 1.95 7.19 17.07
C ASP A 61 0.57 7.74 16.69
N PRO A 62 0.01 8.71 17.45
CA PRO A 62 -1.26 9.35 17.10
C PRO A 62 -1.28 9.99 15.71
N HIS A 63 -0.13 10.43 15.20
CA HIS A 63 -0.01 11.04 13.86
C HIS A 63 -0.10 10.03 12.72
N HIS A 64 0.00 8.73 13.01
CA HIS A 64 -0.12 7.65 12.04
C HIS A 64 -1.44 6.85 12.17
N GLN A 65 -2.42 7.36 12.91
CA GLN A 65 -3.73 6.73 13.00
C GLN A 65 -4.53 6.91 11.71
N ASP A 66 -5.39 5.95 11.44
CA ASP A 66 -6.29 6.01 10.27
C ASP A 66 -7.26 7.20 10.38
N VAL A 67 -7.39 7.95 9.29
CA VAL A 67 -8.31 9.10 9.19
C VAL A 67 -9.65 8.63 8.63
N ALA A 68 -10.72 8.85 9.39
CA ALA A 68 -12.10 8.53 8.99
C ALA A 68 -12.67 9.69 8.18
N ASP A 69 -12.48 9.70 6.87
CA ASP A 69 -12.90 10.77 5.95
C ASP A 69 -13.83 10.31 4.82
N ARG A 70 -14.06 9.00 4.67
CA ARG A 70 -14.92 8.40 3.65
C ARG A 70 -16.34 8.14 4.17
N LEU A 71 -17.34 8.28 3.28
CA LEU A 71 -18.73 7.85 3.47
C LEU A 71 -19.06 6.72 2.48
N LEU A 72 -20.12 5.96 2.71
CA LEU A 72 -20.61 4.95 1.75
C LEU A 72 -20.95 5.58 0.40
N LEU A 73 -21.75 6.63 0.42
CA LEU A 73 -22.06 7.51 -0.70
C LEU A 73 -21.97 8.95 -0.18
N THR A 74 -21.50 9.88 -1.00
CA THR A 74 -21.29 11.26 -0.56
C THR A 74 -22.17 12.25 -1.28
N SER A 75 -22.74 13.21 -0.55
CA SER A 75 -23.42 14.39 -1.12
C SER A 75 -22.46 15.52 -1.45
N ARG A 76 -21.18 15.45 -1.03
CA ARG A 76 -20.14 16.42 -1.36
C ARG A 76 -19.04 15.73 -2.16
N VAL A 77 -19.11 15.86 -3.48
CA VAL A 77 -18.12 15.31 -4.41
C VAL A 77 -16.84 16.13 -4.33
N ARG A 78 -15.72 15.47 -4.05
CA ARG A 78 -14.39 16.07 -3.95
C ARG A 78 -13.51 15.79 -5.16
N PHE A 79 -13.80 14.71 -5.86
CA PHE A 79 -13.17 14.37 -7.14
C PHE A 79 -14.16 13.57 -7.98
N TYR A 80 -13.90 13.43 -9.26
CA TYR A 80 -14.84 12.80 -10.22
C TYR A 80 -15.06 11.29 -10.03
N GLY A 81 -14.30 10.63 -9.17
CA GLY A 81 -14.46 9.22 -8.80
C GLY A 81 -15.24 8.99 -7.51
N ASP A 82 -15.90 10.02 -6.96
CA ASP A 82 -16.73 9.86 -5.76
C ASP A 82 -18.07 9.19 -6.08
N ASP A 83 -18.49 8.30 -5.19
CA ASP A 83 -19.74 7.57 -5.26
C ASP A 83 -20.89 8.40 -4.67
N ILE A 84 -21.95 8.64 -5.46
CA ILE A 84 -23.11 9.47 -5.06
C ILE A 84 -24.43 8.69 -5.01
N ALA A 85 -24.53 7.62 -5.82
CA ALA A 85 -25.68 6.72 -5.86
C ALA A 85 -25.24 5.32 -6.25
N ALA A 86 -26.08 4.34 -5.94
CA ALA A 86 -25.89 2.95 -6.31
C ALA A 86 -27.19 2.32 -6.78
N VAL A 87 -27.13 1.49 -7.81
CA VAL A 87 -28.26 0.72 -8.33
C VAL A 87 -28.01 -0.76 -8.10
N VAL A 88 -28.96 -1.46 -7.49
CA VAL A 88 -28.98 -2.92 -7.43
C VAL A 88 -30.01 -3.41 -8.46
N ALA A 89 -29.59 -4.27 -9.36
CA ALA A 89 -30.43 -4.85 -10.40
C ALA A 89 -30.11 -6.34 -10.61
N GLU A 90 -31.00 -7.06 -11.28
CA GLU A 90 -30.86 -8.49 -11.57
C GLU A 90 -29.88 -8.78 -12.71
N SER A 91 -29.49 -7.75 -13.47
CA SER A 91 -28.50 -7.84 -14.53
C SER A 91 -27.64 -6.59 -14.65
N GLU A 92 -26.43 -6.75 -15.19
CA GLU A 92 -25.51 -5.64 -15.50
C GLU A 92 -26.13 -4.64 -16.50
N VAL A 93 -26.92 -5.14 -17.43
CA VAL A 93 -27.60 -4.30 -18.43
C VAL A 93 -28.63 -3.41 -17.76
N ALA A 94 -29.49 -3.96 -16.89
CA ALA A 94 -30.49 -3.20 -16.16
C ALA A 94 -29.86 -2.16 -15.24
N ALA A 95 -28.79 -2.53 -14.51
CA ALA A 95 -28.04 -1.61 -13.67
C ALA A 95 -27.47 -0.43 -14.48
N ALA A 96 -26.79 -0.72 -15.60
CA ALA A 96 -26.21 0.32 -16.45
C ALA A 96 -27.28 1.21 -17.14
N GLN A 97 -28.44 0.66 -17.49
CA GLN A 97 -29.56 1.45 -18.00
C GLN A 97 -30.13 2.39 -16.92
N ALA A 98 -30.33 1.89 -15.71
CA ALA A 98 -30.83 2.68 -14.59
C ALA A 98 -29.88 3.83 -14.21
N LEU A 99 -28.57 3.55 -14.15
CA LEU A 99 -27.57 4.59 -13.88
C LEU A 99 -27.56 5.71 -14.93
N ARG A 100 -27.75 5.36 -16.22
CA ARG A 100 -27.88 6.38 -17.28
C ARG A 100 -29.18 7.17 -17.21
N ALA A 101 -30.23 6.60 -16.63
CA ALA A 101 -31.50 7.29 -16.42
C ALA A 101 -31.48 8.25 -15.22
N LEU A 102 -30.62 8.00 -14.22
CA LEU A 102 -30.44 8.90 -13.09
C LEU A 102 -29.90 10.26 -13.55
N ARG A 103 -30.57 11.31 -13.12
CA ARG A 103 -30.14 12.70 -13.34
C ARG A 103 -29.67 13.29 -12.03
N VAL A 104 -28.49 13.90 -12.05
CA VAL A 104 -27.90 14.56 -10.88
C VAL A 104 -27.69 16.03 -11.20
N GLU A 105 -28.29 16.90 -10.42
CA GLU A 105 -27.99 18.32 -10.43
C GLU A 105 -26.92 18.64 -9.40
N TYR A 106 -25.94 19.45 -9.78
CA TYR A 106 -24.81 19.80 -8.93
C TYR A 106 -24.77 21.29 -8.65
N GLU A 107 -24.45 21.63 -7.41
CA GLU A 107 -23.97 22.96 -7.05
C GLU A 107 -22.44 22.93 -7.10
N GLU A 108 -21.85 23.83 -7.88
CA GLU A 108 -20.39 23.87 -8.11
C GLU A 108 -19.69 24.70 -7.03
N TYR A 109 -18.60 24.15 -6.47
CA TYR A 109 -17.73 24.84 -5.51
C TYR A 109 -16.34 25.09 -6.11
N PRO A 110 -15.60 26.09 -5.61
CA PRO A 110 -14.19 26.27 -5.94
C PRO A 110 -13.40 24.98 -5.68
N PHE A 111 -12.40 24.71 -6.52
CA PHE A 111 -11.56 23.51 -6.41
C PHE A 111 -10.07 23.88 -6.53
N VAL A 112 -9.21 22.99 -6.04
CA VAL A 112 -7.75 23.14 -6.11
C VAL A 112 -7.08 21.82 -6.51
N LEU A 113 -6.16 21.88 -7.48
CA LEU A 113 -5.47 20.69 -8.03
C LEU A 113 -3.97 20.70 -7.76
N ASP A 114 -3.39 21.88 -7.56
CA ASP A 114 -1.97 22.04 -7.24
C ASP A 114 -1.75 21.99 -5.73
N VAL A 115 -0.72 21.27 -5.31
CA VAL A 115 -0.43 21.02 -3.90
C VAL A 115 0.00 22.29 -3.16
N GLN A 116 0.80 23.16 -3.80
CA GLN A 116 1.28 24.38 -3.16
C GLN A 116 0.20 25.47 -3.12
N GLU A 117 -0.66 25.52 -4.16
CA GLU A 117 -1.85 26.39 -4.14
C GLU A 117 -2.85 25.95 -3.05
N ALA A 118 -3.02 24.63 -2.83
CA ALA A 118 -3.91 24.10 -1.81
C ALA A 118 -3.50 24.45 -0.37
N MET A 119 -2.21 24.72 -0.15
CA MET A 119 -1.67 25.11 1.16
C MET A 119 -1.87 26.58 1.50
N LYS A 120 -2.30 27.42 0.55
CA LYS A 120 -2.51 28.85 0.79
C LYS A 120 -3.68 29.09 1.75
N PRO A 121 -3.63 30.16 2.57
CA PRO A 121 -4.69 30.45 3.56
C PRO A 121 -6.07 30.68 2.97
N ASP A 122 -6.14 31.13 1.72
CA ASP A 122 -7.37 31.44 0.98
C ASP A 122 -7.82 30.29 0.06
N ALA A 123 -7.13 29.17 0.05
CA ALA A 123 -7.50 28.00 -0.75
C ALA A 123 -8.79 27.36 -0.26
N PRO A 124 -9.61 26.82 -1.17
CA PRO A 124 -10.81 26.07 -0.76
C PRO A 124 -10.43 24.83 0.04
N LEU A 125 -11.06 24.65 1.21
CA LEU A 125 -10.84 23.47 2.04
C LEU A 125 -11.63 22.26 1.52
N LEU A 126 -10.94 21.14 1.35
CA LEU A 126 -11.57 19.86 1.02
C LEU A 126 -12.21 19.21 2.25
N HIS A 127 -11.53 19.32 3.38
CA HIS A 127 -11.98 18.82 4.68
C HIS A 127 -11.77 19.93 5.72
N GLU A 128 -12.85 20.35 6.39
CA GLU A 128 -12.83 21.50 7.31
C GLU A 128 -11.93 21.28 8.53
N GLU A 129 -11.73 20.01 8.91
CA GLU A 129 -10.89 19.58 10.02
C GLU A 129 -9.39 19.67 9.73
N PHE A 130 -8.96 19.94 8.47
CA PHE A 130 -7.56 20.03 8.06
C PHE A 130 -7.21 21.44 7.52
N PRO A 131 -6.73 22.35 8.37
CA PRO A 131 -6.33 23.69 7.96
C PRO A 131 -5.30 23.66 6.83
N ASN A 132 -5.45 24.57 5.87
CA ASN A 132 -4.58 24.67 4.69
C ASN A 132 -4.49 23.35 3.88
N ASN A 133 -5.50 22.50 3.97
CA ASN A 133 -5.54 21.18 3.35
C ASN A 133 -4.39 20.24 3.74
N ILE A 134 -3.68 20.50 4.83
CA ILE A 134 -2.54 19.69 5.27
C ILE A 134 -3.04 18.49 6.09
N LEU A 135 -2.95 17.28 5.50
CA LEU A 135 -3.22 16.02 6.17
C LEU A 135 -2.13 15.69 7.21
N ALA A 136 -0.88 15.87 6.82
CA ALA A 136 0.27 15.59 7.69
C ALA A 136 1.48 16.46 7.33
N HIS A 137 2.26 16.80 8.34
CA HIS A 137 3.57 17.43 8.22
C HIS A 137 4.60 16.54 8.91
N THR A 138 5.44 15.90 8.12
CA THR A 138 6.52 15.03 8.60
C THR A 138 7.84 15.80 8.58
N THR A 139 8.60 15.71 9.67
CA THR A 139 9.88 16.41 9.79
C THR A 139 11.03 15.44 10.04
N ILE A 140 12.21 15.77 9.50
CA ILE A 140 13.48 15.14 9.88
C ILE A 140 14.41 16.25 10.32
N ARG A 141 14.92 16.12 11.54
CA ARG A 141 15.91 17.02 12.11
C ARG A 141 17.07 16.19 12.64
N ASN A 142 18.23 16.32 12.03
CA ASN A 142 19.45 15.64 12.44
C ASN A 142 20.61 16.63 12.39
N GLY A 143 21.43 16.67 13.45
CA GLY A 143 22.54 17.62 13.57
C GLY A 143 22.10 19.09 13.62
N ASN A 144 22.92 19.98 13.07
CA ASN A 144 22.66 21.42 13.01
C ASN A 144 22.87 21.94 11.57
N TYR A 145 21.78 21.92 10.77
CA TYR A 145 21.81 22.36 9.38
C TYR A 145 22.29 23.81 9.23
N GLU A 146 21.79 24.72 10.09
CA GLU A 146 22.08 26.16 10.00
C GLU A 146 23.55 26.48 10.20
N GLU A 147 24.21 25.78 11.10
CA GLU A 147 25.64 25.94 11.35
C GLU A 147 26.46 25.27 10.24
N ALA A 148 26.17 24.01 9.93
CA ALA A 148 26.92 23.23 8.98
C ALA A 148 26.85 23.78 7.54
N SER A 149 25.74 24.41 7.16
CA SER A 149 25.57 25.03 5.84
C SER A 149 26.42 26.31 5.64
N ARG A 150 27.03 26.81 6.70
CA ARG A 150 27.91 28.01 6.67
C ARG A 150 29.39 27.66 6.72
N GLU A 151 29.76 26.38 6.72
CA GLU A 151 31.16 25.95 6.67
C GLU A 151 31.87 26.56 5.44
N PRO A 152 33.09 27.15 5.58
CA PRO A 152 33.78 27.74 4.45
C PRO A 152 34.16 26.70 3.37
N GLY A 153 34.07 27.11 2.11
CA GLY A 153 34.50 26.28 0.96
C GLY A 153 33.47 25.26 0.51
N LEU A 154 32.25 25.29 1.05
CA LEU A 154 31.18 24.43 0.58
C LEU A 154 30.68 24.81 -0.82
N ILE A 155 30.27 23.80 -1.56
CA ILE A 155 29.63 23.92 -2.87
C ILE A 155 28.13 23.67 -2.68
N LYS A 156 27.30 24.66 -3.04
CA LYS A 156 25.84 24.51 -3.02
C LYS A 156 25.36 23.80 -4.28
N VAL A 157 24.60 22.74 -4.12
CA VAL A 157 23.84 22.07 -5.20
C VAL A 157 22.37 22.09 -4.85
N GLU A 158 21.52 22.53 -5.77
CA GLU A 158 20.09 22.72 -5.55
C GLU A 158 19.29 22.25 -6.76
N GLY A 159 18.18 21.55 -6.52
CA GLY A 159 17.32 21.06 -7.59
C GLY A 159 15.89 20.75 -7.14
N TRP A 160 14.99 20.75 -8.12
CA TRP A 160 13.61 20.32 -7.99
C TRP A 160 13.39 19.03 -8.78
N TYR A 161 12.71 18.05 -8.18
CA TYR A 161 12.49 16.72 -8.74
C TYR A 161 11.02 16.36 -8.59
N ASP A 162 10.34 16.14 -9.71
CA ASP A 162 8.93 15.84 -9.76
C ASP A 162 8.69 14.39 -10.17
N THR A 163 7.85 13.68 -9.41
CA THR A 163 7.34 12.37 -9.80
C THR A 163 5.84 12.45 -10.09
N PRO A 164 5.36 11.81 -11.16
CA PRO A 164 3.95 11.88 -11.55
C PRO A 164 3.06 10.98 -10.72
N THR A 165 1.74 11.22 -10.81
CA THR A 165 0.72 10.25 -10.43
C THR A 165 0.81 9.02 -11.34
N VAL A 166 0.76 7.80 -10.76
CA VAL A 166 0.82 6.54 -11.50
C VAL A 166 -0.28 5.60 -11.01
N GLN A 167 -0.97 4.92 -11.95
CA GLN A 167 -1.96 3.90 -11.64
C GLN A 167 -1.29 2.53 -11.51
N HIS A 168 -1.81 1.67 -10.63
CA HIS A 168 -1.28 0.33 -10.33
C HIS A 168 -1.40 -0.64 -11.51
N CYS A 169 -2.44 -0.52 -12.31
CA CYS A 169 -2.69 -1.31 -13.51
C CYS A 169 -2.73 -2.84 -13.25
N HIS A 170 -3.21 -3.29 -12.06
CA HIS A 170 -3.41 -4.71 -11.83
C HIS A 170 -4.42 -5.29 -12.83
N ILE A 171 -4.21 -6.55 -13.27
CA ILE A 171 -5.04 -7.16 -14.33
C ILE A 171 -6.46 -7.40 -13.83
N GLU A 172 -6.63 -7.98 -12.66
CA GLU A 172 -7.94 -8.13 -12.02
C GLU A 172 -8.43 -6.80 -11.45
N ASN A 173 -9.60 -6.33 -11.88
CA ASN A 173 -10.23 -5.13 -11.34
C ASN A 173 -10.62 -5.31 -9.86
N HIS A 174 -11.07 -4.24 -9.20
CA HIS A 174 -11.69 -4.37 -7.89
C HIS A 174 -13.06 -5.01 -8.03
N MET A 175 -13.31 -6.02 -7.18
CA MET A 175 -14.60 -6.69 -7.10
C MET A 175 -14.84 -7.26 -5.71
N CYS A 176 -16.10 -7.28 -5.31
CA CYS A 176 -16.54 -7.97 -4.12
C CYS A 176 -17.98 -8.46 -4.27
N PHE A 177 -18.32 -9.46 -3.46
CA PHE A 177 -19.69 -9.97 -3.29
C PHE A 177 -20.04 -9.84 -1.83
N ALA A 178 -21.31 -9.54 -1.54
CA ALA A 178 -21.82 -9.54 -0.17
C ALA A 178 -23.19 -10.21 -0.08
N SER A 179 -23.42 -10.98 0.97
CA SER A 179 -24.71 -11.60 1.31
C SER A 179 -24.90 -11.66 2.82
N MET A 180 -26.14 -11.94 3.24
CA MET A 180 -26.43 -12.24 4.64
C MET A 180 -26.56 -13.74 4.82
N GLU A 181 -25.77 -14.33 5.74
CA GLU A 181 -25.79 -15.75 6.09
C GLU A 181 -25.86 -15.90 7.60
N ALA A 182 -26.87 -16.63 8.10
CA ALA A 182 -27.07 -16.86 9.53
C ALA A 182 -27.01 -15.57 10.39
N GLY A 183 -27.57 -14.48 9.89
CA GLY A 183 -27.60 -13.18 10.58
C GLY A 183 -26.28 -12.41 10.60
N ARG A 184 -25.32 -12.78 9.73
CA ARG A 184 -24.02 -12.13 9.54
C ARG A 184 -23.86 -11.69 8.09
N ILE A 185 -23.10 -10.64 7.88
CA ILE A 185 -22.66 -10.21 6.54
C ILE A 185 -21.45 -11.07 6.15
N VAL A 186 -21.54 -11.74 5.01
CA VAL A 186 -20.43 -12.50 4.41
C VAL A 186 -19.98 -11.79 3.15
N ILE A 187 -18.69 -11.50 3.07
CA ILE A 187 -18.08 -10.77 1.96
C ILE A 187 -17.00 -11.64 1.33
N TYR A 188 -17.09 -11.83 0.01
CA TYR A 188 -15.99 -12.36 -0.80
C TYR A 188 -15.35 -11.16 -1.49
N SER A 189 -14.08 -10.89 -1.20
CA SER A 189 -13.38 -9.71 -1.72
C SER A 189 -11.99 -10.03 -2.25
N SER A 190 -11.69 -9.40 -3.38
CA SER A 190 -10.36 -9.32 -3.99
C SER A 190 -9.50 -8.31 -3.20
N THR A 191 -9.18 -8.62 -1.94
CA THR A 191 -8.49 -7.72 -1.01
C THR A 191 -7.13 -8.25 -0.55
N GLN A 192 -6.17 -7.36 -0.28
CA GLN A 192 -4.88 -7.68 0.36
C GLN A 192 -4.98 -7.82 1.89
N ILE A 193 -6.10 -7.37 2.49
CA ILE A 193 -6.22 -7.09 3.93
C ILE A 193 -7.55 -7.60 4.53
N PRO A 194 -7.91 -8.90 4.43
CA PRO A 194 -9.24 -9.40 4.77
C PRO A 194 -9.68 -9.09 6.20
N HIS A 195 -8.79 -9.21 7.18
CA HIS A 195 -9.11 -8.89 8.58
C HIS A 195 -9.37 -7.39 8.82
N ILE A 196 -8.71 -6.53 8.04
CA ILE A 196 -8.93 -5.08 8.11
C ILE A 196 -10.25 -4.72 7.41
N VAL A 197 -10.56 -5.33 6.26
CA VAL A 197 -11.87 -5.17 5.60
C VAL A 197 -13.01 -5.49 6.58
N ARG A 198 -12.91 -6.59 7.34
CA ARG A 198 -13.88 -6.94 8.38
C ARG A 198 -14.10 -5.79 9.37
N ARG A 199 -13.01 -5.18 9.85
CA ARG A 199 -13.06 -4.03 10.76
C ARG A 199 -13.71 -2.82 10.11
N VAL A 200 -13.24 -2.43 8.92
CA VAL A 200 -13.71 -1.23 8.22
C VAL A 200 -15.19 -1.33 7.87
N VAL A 201 -15.67 -2.48 7.41
CA VAL A 201 -17.11 -2.71 7.16
C VAL A 201 -17.92 -2.56 8.45
N GLY A 202 -17.43 -3.12 9.57
CA GLY A 202 -18.07 -2.94 10.86
C GLY A 202 -18.14 -1.47 11.30
N GLN A 203 -17.07 -0.71 11.08
CA GLN A 203 -17.03 0.73 11.38
C GLN A 203 -17.98 1.53 10.47
N ALA A 204 -17.96 1.28 9.17
CA ALA A 204 -18.80 1.99 8.19
C ALA A 204 -20.30 1.75 8.39
N LEU A 205 -20.70 0.57 8.85
CA LEU A 205 -22.08 0.20 9.11
C LEU A 205 -22.50 0.38 10.58
N GLY A 206 -21.59 0.75 11.47
CA GLY A 206 -21.86 0.90 12.90
C GLY A 206 -22.24 -0.42 13.59
N ILE A 207 -21.70 -1.56 13.16
CA ILE A 207 -22.00 -2.89 13.69
C ILE A 207 -20.76 -3.57 14.29
N PRO A 208 -20.93 -4.52 15.23
CA PRO A 208 -19.82 -5.30 15.76
C PRO A 208 -19.09 -6.09 14.65
N TRP A 209 -17.76 -6.08 14.67
CA TRP A 209 -16.93 -6.76 13.65
C TRP A 209 -17.19 -8.27 13.57
N GLY A 210 -17.58 -8.92 14.68
CA GLY A 210 -17.99 -10.32 14.69
C GLY A 210 -19.26 -10.61 13.87
N LYS A 211 -20.02 -9.58 13.45
CA LYS A 211 -21.14 -9.72 12.52
C LYS A 211 -20.73 -9.67 11.05
N VAL A 212 -19.43 -9.54 10.78
CA VAL A 212 -18.85 -9.51 9.42
C VAL A 212 -17.86 -10.67 9.29
N ARG A 213 -17.99 -11.45 8.23
CA ARG A 213 -17.04 -12.47 7.79
C ARG A 213 -16.51 -12.06 6.42
N VAL A 214 -15.20 -12.11 6.23
CA VAL A 214 -14.57 -11.81 4.95
C VAL A 214 -13.80 -13.04 4.48
N VAL A 215 -14.07 -13.44 3.25
CA VAL A 215 -13.38 -14.53 2.55
C VAL A 215 -12.61 -13.93 1.37
N LYS A 216 -11.31 -14.16 1.35
CA LYS A 216 -10.41 -13.74 0.29
C LYS A 216 -10.13 -14.92 -0.64
N PRO A 217 -10.65 -14.93 -1.89
CA PRO A 217 -10.31 -15.93 -2.89
C PRO A 217 -8.90 -15.66 -3.49
N TYR A 218 -8.55 -16.34 -4.59
CA TYR A 218 -7.39 -15.97 -5.39
C TYR A 218 -7.52 -14.55 -5.94
N ILE A 219 -6.40 -13.85 -6.06
CA ILE A 219 -6.35 -12.45 -6.46
C ILE A 219 -5.40 -12.27 -7.64
N GLY A 220 -5.85 -11.54 -8.65
CA GLY A 220 -5.10 -11.22 -9.88
C GLY A 220 -4.24 -9.96 -9.77
N GLY A 221 -3.46 -9.84 -8.68
CA GLY A 221 -2.60 -8.69 -8.40
C GLY A 221 -3.29 -7.58 -7.61
N GLY A 222 -2.50 -6.76 -6.92
CA GLY A 222 -3.02 -5.62 -6.15
C GLY A 222 -2.01 -4.47 -6.07
N PHE A 223 -0.73 -4.79 -5.83
CA PHE A 223 0.40 -3.84 -5.78
C PHE A 223 0.22 -2.70 -4.77
N GLY A 224 -0.69 -2.85 -3.80
CA GLY A 224 -1.08 -1.84 -2.82
C GLY A 224 -2.47 -1.24 -3.06
N ASN A 225 -3.03 -1.32 -4.27
CA ASN A 225 -4.34 -0.74 -4.56
C ASN A 225 -5.48 -1.43 -3.78
N LYS A 226 -5.38 -2.74 -3.59
CA LYS A 226 -6.35 -3.54 -2.83
C LYS A 226 -6.05 -3.58 -1.32
N GLN A 227 -5.30 -2.60 -0.83
CA GLN A 227 -4.95 -2.38 0.58
C GLN A 227 -5.87 -1.37 1.27
N ASP A 228 -6.86 -0.83 0.55
CA ASP A 228 -7.94 0.00 1.07
C ASP A 228 -9.27 -0.76 0.94
N ALA A 229 -10.14 -0.67 1.94
CA ALA A 229 -11.52 -1.17 1.88
C ALA A 229 -12.42 -0.09 1.25
N LEU A 230 -12.55 -0.11 -0.07
CA LEU A 230 -13.24 0.94 -0.83
C LEU A 230 -14.70 0.61 -1.11
N TYR A 231 -14.96 -0.60 -1.57
CA TYR A 231 -16.25 -1.02 -2.10
C TYR A 231 -16.97 -2.03 -1.22
N GLU A 232 -16.26 -2.73 -0.37
CA GLU A 232 -16.81 -3.74 0.52
C GLU A 232 -17.84 -3.15 1.50
N PRO A 233 -17.65 -1.95 2.09
CA PRO A 233 -18.68 -1.34 2.93
C PRO A 233 -19.97 -1.05 2.18
N LEU A 234 -19.89 -0.50 0.97
CA LEU A 234 -21.06 -0.22 0.14
C LEU A 234 -21.75 -1.51 -0.32
N CYS A 235 -21.00 -2.49 -0.82
CA CYS A 235 -21.53 -3.78 -1.25
C CYS A 235 -22.25 -4.51 -0.10
N ALA A 236 -21.67 -4.48 1.10
CA ALA A 236 -22.28 -5.01 2.32
C ALA A 236 -23.60 -4.31 2.67
N TYR A 237 -23.61 -2.98 2.65
CA TYR A 237 -24.82 -2.19 2.88
C TYR A 237 -25.93 -2.53 1.87
N LEU A 238 -25.59 -2.58 0.58
CA LEU A 238 -26.54 -2.89 -0.49
C LEU A 238 -27.16 -4.28 -0.31
N SER A 239 -26.39 -5.29 0.10
CA SER A 239 -26.95 -6.59 0.44
C SER A 239 -28.00 -6.49 1.56
N THR A 240 -27.74 -5.70 2.60
CA THR A 240 -28.70 -5.56 3.71
C THR A 240 -30.01 -4.93 3.26
N VAL A 241 -29.98 -3.89 2.41
CA VAL A 241 -31.19 -3.18 1.96
C VAL A 241 -32.02 -3.93 0.94
N VAL A 242 -31.44 -5.00 0.31
CA VAL A 242 -32.20 -5.90 -0.56
C VAL A 242 -32.54 -7.25 0.11
N GLY A 243 -32.66 -7.23 1.45
CA GLY A 243 -33.11 -8.38 2.22
C GLY A 243 -32.07 -9.49 2.39
N GLY A 244 -30.78 -9.17 2.32
CA GLY A 244 -29.68 -10.13 2.50
C GLY A 244 -29.33 -10.94 1.25
N ARG A 245 -29.90 -10.60 0.09
CA ARG A 245 -29.57 -11.23 -1.19
C ARG A 245 -28.10 -11.01 -1.53
N LEU A 246 -27.53 -11.91 -2.33
CA LEU A 246 -26.19 -11.77 -2.85
C LEU A 246 -26.11 -10.57 -3.81
N VAL A 247 -25.28 -9.61 -3.48
CA VAL A 247 -24.95 -8.45 -4.31
C VAL A 247 -23.50 -8.56 -4.78
N LYS A 248 -23.26 -8.33 -6.08
CA LYS A 248 -21.93 -8.19 -6.68
C LYS A 248 -21.68 -6.72 -6.97
N LEU A 249 -20.51 -6.22 -6.57
CA LEU A 249 -19.95 -4.96 -7.03
C LEU A 249 -18.69 -5.27 -7.83
N ASP A 250 -18.65 -4.90 -9.09
CA ASP A 250 -17.58 -5.20 -10.04
C ASP A 250 -17.21 -3.93 -10.81
N CYS A 251 -16.04 -3.38 -10.52
CA CYS A 251 -15.57 -2.19 -11.21
C CYS A 251 -15.13 -2.49 -12.63
N THR A 252 -15.52 -1.69 -13.59
CA THR A 252 -14.94 -1.73 -14.95
C THR A 252 -13.46 -1.32 -14.89
N ARG A 253 -12.74 -1.50 -16.00
CA ARG A 253 -11.35 -1.02 -16.11
C ARG A 253 -11.26 0.49 -15.96
N GLU A 254 -12.18 1.22 -16.59
CA GLU A 254 -12.26 2.67 -16.51
C GLU A 254 -12.52 3.14 -15.07
N GLU A 255 -13.44 2.51 -14.35
CA GLU A 255 -13.71 2.79 -12.95
C GLU A 255 -12.49 2.48 -12.08
N THR A 256 -11.84 1.35 -12.32
CA THR A 256 -10.59 0.99 -11.60
C THR A 256 -9.52 2.07 -11.76
N PHE A 257 -9.46 2.75 -12.93
CA PHE A 257 -8.47 3.82 -13.14
C PHE A 257 -8.83 5.14 -12.47
N VAL A 258 -10.09 5.43 -12.27
CA VAL A 258 -10.54 6.75 -11.81
C VAL A 258 -11.01 6.78 -10.36
N CYS A 259 -11.59 5.68 -9.85
CA CYS A 259 -12.19 5.65 -8.51
C CYS A 259 -11.25 5.09 -7.43
N ASN A 260 -10.20 4.38 -7.84
CA ASN A 260 -9.26 3.74 -6.94
C ASN A 260 -8.11 4.65 -6.52
N ARG A 261 -7.19 4.07 -5.74
CA ARG A 261 -5.98 4.75 -5.29
C ARG A 261 -4.96 4.85 -6.43
N VAL A 262 -4.14 5.89 -6.34
CA VAL A 262 -3.01 6.13 -7.25
C VAL A 262 -1.72 6.31 -6.44
N ARG A 263 -0.56 6.22 -7.09
CA ARG A 263 0.70 6.64 -6.49
C ARG A 263 0.70 8.16 -6.32
N HIS A 264 1.20 8.64 -5.19
CA HIS A 264 1.40 10.07 -4.93
C HIS A 264 2.31 10.71 -5.99
N ALA A 265 1.84 11.78 -6.59
CA ALA A 265 2.73 12.74 -7.21
C ALA A 265 3.45 13.50 -6.09
N ILE A 266 4.77 13.53 -6.11
CA ILE A 266 5.58 14.24 -5.11
C ILE A 266 6.54 15.19 -5.82
N ARG A 267 6.52 16.45 -5.42
CA ARG A 267 7.47 17.47 -5.78
C ARG A 267 8.48 17.62 -4.66
N THR A 268 9.76 17.41 -4.97
CA THR A 268 10.85 17.44 -3.97
C THR A 268 11.85 18.51 -4.31
N HIS A 269 12.13 19.38 -3.36
CA HIS A 269 13.19 20.37 -3.41
C HIS A 269 14.35 19.89 -2.53
N ILE A 270 15.56 19.83 -3.09
CA ILE A 270 16.76 19.41 -2.36
C ILE A 270 17.83 20.47 -2.49
N ILE A 271 18.37 20.89 -1.36
CA ILE A 271 19.57 21.71 -1.27
C ILE A 271 20.63 20.91 -0.53
N SER A 272 21.79 20.72 -1.14
CA SER A 272 22.94 20.07 -0.52
C SER A 272 24.15 21.02 -0.48
N TRP A 273 24.81 21.03 0.66
CA TRP A 273 26.07 21.70 0.88
C TRP A 273 27.16 20.63 0.91
N VAL A 274 28.00 20.63 -0.12
CA VAL A 274 28.94 19.55 -0.41
C VAL A 274 30.36 20.04 -0.21
N ARG A 275 31.21 19.28 0.47
CA ARG A 275 32.63 19.58 0.60
C ARG A 275 33.38 19.22 -0.69
N PRO A 276 34.57 19.78 -0.94
CA PRO A 276 35.36 19.46 -2.13
C PRO A 276 35.69 17.97 -2.29
N ASP A 277 35.69 17.18 -1.21
CA ASP A 277 35.94 15.74 -1.24
C ASP A 277 34.68 14.91 -1.60
N GLY A 278 33.54 15.58 -1.79
CA GLY A 278 32.25 15.00 -2.14
C GLY A 278 31.34 14.64 -0.95
N THR A 279 31.80 14.81 0.29
CA THR A 279 30.98 14.53 1.47
C THR A 279 29.94 15.61 1.71
N PHE A 280 28.76 15.24 2.20
CA PHE A 280 27.72 16.21 2.58
C PHE A 280 28.04 16.85 3.94
N ALA A 281 28.11 18.18 3.95
CA ALA A 281 28.13 18.95 5.20
C ALA A 281 26.72 19.12 5.76
N ALA A 282 25.76 19.50 4.91
CA ALA A 282 24.38 19.70 5.28
C ALA A 282 23.44 19.46 4.09
N ARG A 283 22.20 19.04 4.37
CA ARG A 283 21.13 18.89 3.36
C ARG A 283 19.81 19.47 3.88
N LYS A 284 19.11 20.22 3.02
CA LYS A 284 17.72 20.61 3.23
C LYS A 284 16.83 19.92 2.21
N ILE A 285 15.68 19.40 2.66
CA ILE A 285 14.77 18.63 1.82
C ILE A 285 13.34 19.10 2.10
N GLU A 286 12.62 19.51 1.06
CA GLU A 286 11.22 19.90 1.16
C GLU A 286 10.40 19.05 0.19
N CYS A 287 9.41 18.30 0.69
CA CYS A 287 8.55 17.45 -0.12
C CYS A 287 7.11 17.94 -0.07
N PHE A 288 6.48 18.07 -1.23
CA PHE A 288 5.07 18.41 -1.39
C PHE A 288 4.36 17.23 -2.05
N SER A 289 3.61 16.48 -1.26
CA SER A 289 2.93 15.26 -1.71
C SER A 289 1.44 15.53 -1.96
N ASN A 290 0.99 15.28 -3.18
CA ASN A 290 -0.40 15.40 -3.55
C ASN A 290 -1.17 14.17 -3.08
N GLN A 291 -2.01 14.35 -2.06
CA GLN A 291 -2.83 13.30 -1.48
C GLN A 291 -4.09 13.00 -2.29
N GLY A 292 -4.55 13.97 -3.07
CA GLY A 292 -5.88 13.89 -3.66
C GLY A 292 -6.98 14.11 -2.62
N ALA A 293 -8.16 13.54 -2.86
CA ALA A 293 -9.38 13.92 -2.15
C ALA A 293 -9.59 13.26 -0.78
N TYR A 294 -8.88 12.18 -0.46
CA TYR A 294 -9.04 11.39 0.77
C TYR A 294 -7.71 10.89 1.33
N ALA A 295 -7.65 10.73 2.66
CA ALA A 295 -6.43 10.45 3.40
C ALA A 295 -5.76 9.11 3.07
N SER A 296 -6.52 8.01 2.96
CA SER A 296 -5.94 6.68 2.75
C SER A 296 -4.70 6.46 3.64
N HIS A 297 -3.56 6.10 3.04
CA HIS A 297 -2.27 5.89 3.70
C HIS A 297 -1.30 7.08 3.62
N GLY A 298 -1.74 8.26 3.15
CA GLY A 298 -0.86 9.35 2.72
C GLY A 298 0.16 9.81 3.75
N HIS A 299 -0.24 9.96 5.00
CA HIS A 299 0.63 10.35 6.10
C HIS A 299 1.81 9.36 6.31
N GLY A 300 1.56 8.06 6.28
CA GLY A 300 2.58 7.02 6.44
C GLY A 300 3.50 6.88 5.22
N ILE A 301 2.96 7.08 4.00
CA ILE A 301 3.73 6.95 2.75
C ILE A 301 4.81 8.02 2.67
N VAL A 302 4.45 9.25 2.95
CA VAL A 302 5.39 10.38 2.87
C VAL A 302 6.43 10.31 3.98
N ALA A 303 6.04 9.92 5.19
CA ALA A 303 6.96 9.69 6.30
C ALA A 303 8.02 8.63 5.96
N LYS A 304 7.61 7.49 5.36
CA LYS A 304 8.54 6.44 4.94
C LYS A 304 9.48 6.93 3.83
N GLY A 305 8.97 7.64 2.84
CA GLY A 305 9.78 8.23 1.76
C GLY A 305 10.79 9.23 2.28
N MET A 306 10.38 10.15 3.16
CA MET A 306 11.25 11.16 3.75
C MET A 306 12.40 10.52 4.55
N GLY A 307 12.12 9.49 5.33
CA GLY A 307 13.11 8.76 6.12
C GLY A 307 14.23 8.12 5.28
N ALA A 308 14.01 7.93 3.97
CA ALA A 308 14.98 7.31 3.08
C ALA A 308 16.12 8.23 2.64
N PHE A 309 15.90 9.54 2.57
CA PHE A 309 16.87 10.49 2.02
C PHE A 309 18.24 10.52 2.72
N PRO A 310 18.34 10.51 4.07
CA PRO A 310 19.63 10.59 4.74
C PRO A 310 20.38 9.27 4.82
N GLN A 311 19.80 8.16 4.37
CA GLN A 311 20.30 6.83 4.67
C GLN A 311 21.34 6.35 3.64
N LEU A 312 21.01 6.40 2.34
CA LEU A 312 21.88 5.84 1.31
C LEU A 312 23.22 6.58 1.21
N TYR A 313 23.20 7.89 1.33
CA TYR A 313 24.39 8.75 1.36
C TYR A 313 24.40 9.52 2.67
N PRO A 314 25.20 9.11 3.64
CA PRO A 314 25.23 9.71 4.98
C PRO A 314 25.42 11.22 4.97
N CYS A 315 24.55 11.91 5.69
CA CYS A 315 24.66 13.33 5.94
C CYS A 315 24.41 13.58 7.43
N PRO A 316 25.38 14.18 8.16
CA PRO A 316 25.23 14.40 9.60
C PRO A 316 24.22 15.50 9.95
N ASN A 317 23.97 16.44 9.04
CA ASN A 317 23.12 17.60 9.29
C ASN A 317 22.00 17.67 8.24
N VAL A 318 20.80 17.25 8.62
CA VAL A 318 19.62 17.19 7.74
C VAL A 318 18.48 18.02 8.33
N ASP A 319 17.92 18.90 7.53
CA ASP A 319 16.70 19.65 7.79
C ASP A 319 15.66 19.27 6.73
N GLY A 320 14.64 18.53 7.11
CA GLY A 320 13.65 17.99 6.18
C GLY A 320 12.22 18.28 6.61
N ASP A 321 11.40 18.75 5.65
CA ASP A 321 9.97 18.97 5.79
C ASP A 321 9.21 18.28 4.66
N ALA A 322 8.17 17.51 4.98
CA ALA A 322 7.32 16.88 4.00
C ALA A 322 5.85 17.12 4.33
N TYR A 323 5.14 17.69 3.39
CA TYR A 323 3.72 18.01 3.49
C TYR A 323 2.91 17.04 2.65
N THR A 324 1.91 16.41 3.27
CA THR A 324 0.89 15.62 2.60
C THR A 324 -0.37 16.47 2.51
N VAL A 325 -0.83 16.77 1.30
CA VAL A 325 -1.82 17.86 1.08
C VAL A 325 -3.00 17.36 0.28
N PHE A 326 -4.20 17.61 0.78
CA PHE A 326 -5.45 17.32 0.06
C PHE A 326 -5.63 18.21 -1.16
N THR A 327 -6.11 17.62 -2.25
CA THR A 327 -6.51 18.30 -3.48
C THR A 327 -7.70 17.61 -4.13
N ASN A 328 -8.33 18.24 -5.13
CA ASN A 328 -9.45 17.66 -5.87
C ASN A 328 -9.02 16.65 -6.95
N ARG A 329 -7.94 15.90 -6.70
CA ARG A 329 -7.47 14.81 -7.56
C ARG A 329 -7.90 13.45 -7.02
N PRO A 330 -7.79 12.37 -7.82
CA PRO A 330 -7.95 11.02 -7.31
C PRO A 330 -7.12 10.79 -6.05
N ALA A 331 -7.70 10.12 -5.07
CA ALA A 331 -7.03 9.90 -3.81
C ALA A 331 -5.79 9.01 -3.99
N ALA A 332 -4.66 9.47 -3.51
CA ALA A 332 -3.44 8.69 -3.51
C ALA A 332 -3.40 7.74 -2.31
N GLY A 333 -2.75 6.59 -2.48
CA GLY A 333 -2.67 5.56 -1.46
C GLY A 333 -1.44 4.68 -1.63
N ALA A 334 -1.48 3.51 -1.00
CA ALA A 334 -0.38 2.57 -1.05
C ALA A 334 -0.13 2.09 -2.49
N MET A 335 1.11 2.17 -2.94
CA MET A 335 1.60 1.54 -4.15
C MET A 335 3.01 1.01 -3.93
N ARG A 336 3.33 -0.12 -4.57
CA ARG A 336 4.61 -0.84 -4.50
C ARG A 336 5.80 0.09 -4.27
N GLY A 337 6.49 -0.07 -3.12
CA GLY A 337 7.58 0.79 -2.67
C GLY A 337 7.19 1.87 -1.65
N TYR A 338 5.89 2.26 -1.52
CA TYR A 338 5.32 3.06 -0.43
C TYR A 338 6.13 4.34 -0.11
N GLY A 339 6.31 5.24 -1.11
CA GLY A 339 7.06 6.50 -1.00
C GLY A 339 8.56 6.40 -1.36
N ILE A 340 9.17 5.24 -1.17
CA ILE A 340 10.60 5.03 -1.48
C ILE A 340 10.94 5.31 -2.95
N PRO A 341 10.19 4.84 -3.97
CA PRO A 341 10.53 5.12 -5.37
C PRO A 341 10.61 6.62 -5.70
N GLN A 342 9.72 7.43 -5.13
CA GLN A 342 9.72 8.88 -5.34
C GLN A 342 10.94 9.54 -4.66
N ALA A 343 11.22 9.13 -3.41
CA ALA A 343 12.38 9.63 -2.67
C ALA A 343 13.71 9.22 -3.33
N MET A 344 13.82 7.97 -3.78
CA MET A 344 15.02 7.48 -4.47
C MET A 344 15.22 8.16 -5.82
N PHE A 345 14.15 8.37 -6.60
CA PHE A 345 14.25 9.13 -7.84
C PHE A 345 14.80 10.54 -7.60
N ALA A 346 14.24 11.27 -6.64
CA ALA A 346 14.69 12.61 -6.30
C ALA A 346 16.13 12.61 -5.77
N GLY A 347 16.44 11.68 -4.85
CA GLY A 347 17.78 11.56 -4.26
C GLY A 347 18.85 11.20 -5.27
N GLU A 348 18.61 10.18 -6.11
CA GLU A 348 19.58 9.72 -7.11
C GLU A 348 19.77 10.73 -8.26
N SER A 349 18.69 11.40 -8.68
CA SER A 349 18.80 12.51 -9.65
C SER A 349 19.62 13.67 -9.07
N HIS A 350 19.45 13.96 -7.80
CA HIS A 350 20.25 14.99 -7.11
C HIS A 350 21.74 14.58 -6.98
N ILE A 351 22.03 13.29 -6.79
CA ILE A 351 23.42 12.79 -6.81
C ILE A 351 24.06 13.00 -8.18
N GLU A 352 23.34 12.80 -9.28
CA GLU A 352 23.85 13.12 -10.64
C GLU A 352 24.15 14.64 -10.78
N ASP A 353 23.31 15.50 -10.22
CA ASP A 353 23.58 16.95 -10.20
C ASP A 353 24.83 17.27 -9.37
N VAL A 354 24.99 16.65 -8.21
CA VAL A 354 26.19 16.79 -7.37
C VAL A 354 27.45 16.36 -8.14
N CYS A 355 27.42 15.19 -8.76
CA CYS A 355 28.55 14.67 -9.55
C CYS A 355 28.92 15.60 -10.72
N ARG A 356 27.91 16.14 -11.41
CA ARG A 356 28.12 17.10 -12.51
C ARG A 356 28.78 18.39 -12.02
N VAL A 357 28.33 18.94 -10.88
CA VAL A 357 28.90 20.17 -10.30
C VAL A 357 30.33 19.94 -9.80
N LEU A 358 30.62 18.77 -9.23
CA LEU A 358 31.95 18.43 -8.75
C LEU A 358 32.90 17.98 -9.88
N GLY A 359 32.38 17.65 -11.07
CA GLY A 359 33.15 17.11 -12.19
C GLY A 359 33.69 15.70 -11.92
N VAL A 360 32.96 14.87 -11.19
CA VAL A 360 33.35 13.50 -10.81
C VAL A 360 32.48 12.47 -11.49
N ASP A 361 33.04 11.27 -11.72
CA ASP A 361 32.28 10.13 -12.22
C ASP A 361 31.22 9.68 -11.21
N SER A 362 29.98 9.48 -11.68
CA SER A 362 28.84 9.20 -10.79
C SER A 362 28.88 7.80 -10.18
N LEU A 363 29.50 6.81 -10.86
CA LEU A 363 29.69 5.48 -10.32
C LEU A 363 30.74 5.46 -9.20
N GLU A 364 31.88 6.13 -9.44
CA GLU A 364 32.93 6.29 -8.44
C GLU A 364 32.48 7.09 -7.22
N TYR A 365 31.67 8.14 -7.46
CA TYR A 365 31.06 8.89 -6.35
C TYR A 365 30.21 7.99 -5.46
N ARG A 366 29.35 7.14 -6.05
CA ARG A 366 28.49 6.20 -5.31
C ARG A 366 29.33 5.22 -4.50
N ARG A 367 30.36 4.62 -5.10
CA ARG A 367 31.28 3.70 -4.41
C ARG A 367 31.90 4.31 -3.16
N LYS A 368 32.31 5.56 -3.27
CA LYS A 368 33.02 6.27 -2.22
C LYS A 368 32.09 6.77 -1.09
N HIS A 369 30.87 7.18 -1.43
CA HIS A 369 30.02 7.95 -0.51
C HIS A 369 28.75 7.25 -0.05
N MET A 370 28.43 6.05 -0.56
CA MET A 370 27.29 5.29 -0.04
C MET A 370 27.55 4.79 1.38
N MET A 371 26.48 4.49 2.10
CA MET A 371 26.55 4.06 3.50
C MET A 371 27.49 2.87 3.71
N PRO A 372 28.51 2.98 4.56
CA PRO A 372 29.42 1.88 4.87
C PRO A 372 28.77 0.85 5.81
N VAL A 373 29.39 -0.31 5.94
CA VAL A 373 29.07 -1.27 7.01
C VAL A 373 29.30 -0.60 8.37
N GLY A 374 28.39 -0.82 9.30
CA GLY A 374 28.40 -0.18 10.63
C GLY A 374 27.77 1.21 10.66
N PHE A 375 27.32 1.74 9.53
CA PHE A 375 26.56 2.99 9.53
C PHE A 375 25.23 2.81 10.26
N VAL A 376 24.96 3.67 11.23
CA VAL A 376 23.68 3.74 11.95
C VAL A 376 22.89 4.94 11.46
N ASP A 377 21.72 4.67 10.89
CA ASP A 377 20.83 5.72 10.43
C ASP A 377 20.29 6.58 11.59
N GLY A 378 20.39 7.89 11.43
CA GLY A 378 19.95 8.86 12.43
C GLY A 378 18.44 8.87 12.69
N PHE A 379 17.64 8.43 11.73
CA PHE A 379 16.17 8.43 11.80
C PHE A 379 15.61 7.09 12.34
N SER A 380 15.88 5.99 11.64
CA SER A 380 15.33 4.67 12.01
C SER A 380 16.16 3.94 13.06
N LYS A 381 17.38 4.40 13.34
CA LYS A 381 18.37 3.75 14.21
C LYS A 381 18.78 2.34 13.74
N ASN A 382 18.53 2.02 12.47
CA ASN A 382 18.98 0.78 11.87
C ASN A 382 20.47 0.86 11.55
N GLU A 383 21.19 -0.23 11.77
CA GLU A 383 22.59 -0.40 11.43
C GLU A 383 22.73 -1.17 10.12
N ASN A 384 23.62 -0.71 9.24
CA ASN A 384 23.98 -1.44 8.01
C ASN A 384 25.01 -2.53 8.34
N HIS A 385 24.59 -3.80 8.25
CA HIS A 385 25.43 -4.97 8.50
C HIS A 385 26.00 -5.60 7.22
N SER A 386 25.79 -5.00 6.04
CA SER A 386 26.07 -5.66 4.76
C SER A 386 26.80 -4.75 3.78
N ASP A 387 27.83 -5.27 3.12
CA ASP A 387 28.54 -4.63 1.98
C ASP A 387 27.98 -5.06 0.61
N THR A 388 26.73 -5.47 0.55
CA THR A 388 26.13 -5.96 -0.71
C THR A 388 25.99 -4.89 -1.78
N LEU A 389 25.88 -3.61 -1.44
CA LEU A 389 25.77 -2.52 -2.41
C LEU A 389 27.02 -2.43 -3.32
N ASN A 390 28.24 -2.54 -2.76
CA ASN A 390 29.46 -2.58 -3.54
C ASN A 390 29.50 -3.78 -4.49
N GLN A 391 29.13 -4.97 -4.00
CA GLN A 391 29.06 -6.18 -4.82
C GLN A 391 28.04 -6.08 -5.96
N VAL A 392 26.89 -5.42 -5.72
CA VAL A 392 25.87 -5.16 -6.75
C VAL A 392 26.40 -4.19 -7.80
N LEU A 393 27.09 -3.12 -7.38
CA LEU A 393 27.73 -2.18 -8.31
C LEU A 393 28.77 -2.86 -9.20
N ASP A 394 29.67 -3.68 -8.63
CA ASP A 394 30.71 -4.41 -9.38
C ASP A 394 30.10 -5.33 -10.45
N LYS A 395 29.10 -6.11 -10.05
CA LYS A 395 28.39 -7.00 -10.97
C LYS A 395 27.61 -6.24 -12.04
N GLY A 396 26.95 -5.15 -11.65
CA GLY A 396 26.16 -4.29 -12.54
C GLY A 396 27.06 -3.60 -13.58
N GLU A 397 28.19 -3.03 -13.14
CA GLU A 397 29.18 -2.40 -14.02
C GLU A 397 29.72 -3.40 -15.05
N ALA A 398 30.17 -4.57 -14.60
CA ALA A 398 30.70 -5.62 -15.47
C ALA A 398 29.65 -6.13 -16.46
N TRP A 399 28.42 -6.39 -16.00
CA TRP A 399 27.34 -6.93 -16.83
C TRP A 399 26.88 -5.94 -17.90
N MET A 400 26.76 -4.67 -17.53
CA MET A 400 26.31 -3.60 -18.44
C MET A 400 27.44 -3.04 -19.29
N ASP A 401 28.72 -3.34 -19.00
CA ASP A 401 29.89 -2.69 -19.60
C ASP A 401 29.76 -1.14 -19.46
N TYR A 402 29.40 -0.72 -18.23
CA TYR A 402 28.94 0.62 -17.93
C TYR A 402 29.99 1.68 -18.28
N SER A 403 31.20 1.56 -17.74
CA SER A 403 32.25 2.56 -17.88
C SER A 403 32.67 2.78 -19.34
N ARG A 404 32.70 1.72 -20.20
CA ARG A 404 32.96 1.86 -21.64
C ARG A 404 31.79 2.57 -22.34
N LYS A 405 30.56 2.12 -22.11
CA LYS A 405 29.36 2.72 -22.73
C LYS A 405 29.16 4.15 -22.31
N HIS A 406 29.41 4.49 -21.05
CA HIS A 406 29.29 5.87 -20.55
C HIS A 406 30.21 6.80 -21.33
N ARG A 407 31.50 6.46 -21.49
CA ARG A 407 32.46 7.24 -22.30
C ARG A 407 32.06 7.29 -23.78
N GLU A 408 31.62 6.16 -24.36
CA GLU A 408 31.19 6.09 -25.76
C GLU A 408 30.00 7.00 -26.05
N TYR A 409 29.08 7.12 -25.10
CA TYR A 409 27.84 7.86 -25.29
C TYR A 409 27.93 9.33 -24.88
N GLU A 410 29.04 9.81 -24.35
CA GLU A 410 29.19 11.16 -23.87
C GLU A 410 29.08 12.23 -24.98
N ASN A 411 29.73 12.00 -26.13
CA ASN A 411 29.87 12.98 -27.23
C ASN A 411 29.15 12.56 -28.51
N GLN A 412 27.88 12.18 -28.42
CA GLN A 412 27.10 11.75 -29.57
C GLN A 412 26.54 12.90 -30.41
N THR A 413 26.49 12.71 -31.73
CA THR A 413 25.85 13.61 -32.70
C THR A 413 24.75 12.87 -33.45
N GLY A 414 23.78 13.59 -34.04
CA GLY A 414 22.66 12.99 -34.80
C GLY A 414 21.35 12.92 -34.01
N PRO A 415 20.24 12.44 -34.61
CA PRO A 415 18.92 12.45 -34.00
C PRO A 415 18.70 11.37 -32.96
N VAL A 416 19.45 10.26 -33.01
CA VAL A 416 19.37 9.16 -32.06
C VAL A 416 20.47 9.31 -31.02
N ARG A 417 20.11 9.27 -29.76
CA ARG A 417 21.01 9.31 -28.61
C ARG A 417 20.87 8.02 -27.81
N ARG A 418 21.99 7.56 -27.29
CA ARG A 418 22.04 6.44 -26.34
C ARG A 418 22.57 6.95 -25.02
N GLY A 419 22.16 6.33 -23.92
CA GLY A 419 22.65 6.64 -22.58
C GLY A 419 22.74 5.39 -21.75
N VAL A 420 23.58 5.42 -20.74
CA VAL A 420 23.64 4.46 -19.66
C VAL A 420 23.67 5.25 -18.37
N GLY A 421 22.93 4.78 -17.37
CA GLY A 421 22.85 5.40 -16.06
C GLY A 421 22.91 4.37 -14.95
N CYS A 422 23.27 4.81 -13.76
CA CYS A 422 23.28 4.02 -12.55
C CYS A 422 22.52 4.74 -11.45
N ALA A 423 21.69 4.00 -10.72
CA ALA A 423 21.03 4.48 -9.52
C ALA A 423 21.06 3.38 -8.45
N LEU A 424 21.25 3.76 -7.21
CA LEU A 424 21.17 2.89 -6.06
C LEU A 424 19.87 3.14 -5.31
N PHE A 425 19.37 2.12 -4.65
CA PHE A 425 18.25 2.29 -3.75
C PHE A 425 18.31 1.28 -2.60
N TRP A 426 17.62 1.59 -1.54
CA TRP A 426 17.33 0.67 -0.47
C TRP A 426 15.85 0.76 -0.10
N TYR A 427 15.34 -0.28 0.54
CA TYR A 427 13.95 -0.36 0.93
C TYR A 427 13.85 -0.91 2.35
N ASN A 428 13.17 -0.17 3.22
CA ASN A 428 12.86 -0.63 4.55
C ASN A 428 11.69 -1.62 4.51
N THR A 429 11.99 -2.91 4.74
CA THR A 429 10.99 -3.97 4.82
C THR A 429 10.13 -3.77 6.07
N ALA A 430 8.82 -4.09 5.95
CA ALA A 430 7.82 -3.95 7.00
C ALA A 430 7.41 -2.48 7.27
N VAL A 431 6.61 -2.25 8.31
CA VAL A 431 6.01 -0.93 8.61
C VAL A 431 6.35 -0.39 10.00
N TRP A 432 7.08 -1.14 10.81
CA TRP A 432 7.54 -0.62 12.10
C TRP A 432 8.43 0.64 11.91
N PRO A 433 8.29 1.71 12.67
CA PRO A 433 7.38 1.90 13.82
C PRO A 433 6.01 2.51 13.47
N ILE A 434 5.69 2.72 12.20
CA ILE A 434 4.42 3.34 11.75
C ILE A 434 3.21 2.52 12.20
N SER A 435 3.32 1.19 12.16
CA SER A 435 2.28 0.26 12.64
C SER A 435 2.94 -0.95 13.30
N LEU A 436 2.15 -1.70 14.11
CA LEU A 436 2.61 -2.96 14.69
C LEU A 436 2.75 -4.02 13.61
N GLU A 437 3.85 -4.77 13.69
CA GLU A 437 4.06 -5.97 12.88
C GLU A 437 3.59 -7.20 13.62
N SER A 438 2.56 -7.86 13.10
CA SER A 438 2.05 -9.10 13.65
C SER A 438 1.59 -10.05 12.55
N CYS A 439 1.87 -11.32 12.73
CA CYS A 439 1.35 -12.41 11.94
C CYS A 439 1.11 -13.63 12.83
N SER A 440 0.06 -14.36 12.57
CA SER A 440 -0.22 -15.62 13.24
C SER A 440 -0.18 -16.76 12.23
N CYS A 441 0.25 -17.94 12.72
CA CYS A 441 0.34 -19.15 11.93
C CYS A 441 -0.27 -20.32 12.70
N ARG A 442 -0.94 -21.22 12.00
CA ARG A 442 -1.43 -22.51 12.52
C ARG A 442 -1.03 -23.62 11.56
N MET A 443 -0.42 -24.66 12.10
CA MET A 443 -0.16 -25.91 11.38
C MET A 443 -0.99 -27.04 11.97
N VAL A 444 -1.61 -27.84 11.11
CA VAL A 444 -2.40 -29.01 11.48
C VAL A 444 -1.76 -30.21 10.81
N LEU A 445 -1.28 -31.16 11.62
CA LEU A 445 -0.80 -32.44 11.14
C LEU A 445 -2.01 -33.33 10.83
N ASN A 446 -2.13 -33.76 9.59
CA ASN A 446 -3.17 -34.67 9.13
C ASN A 446 -2.82 -36.13 9.44
N GLN A 447 -3.80 -37.05 9.35
CA GLN A 447 -3.62 -38.46 9.66
C GLN A 447 -2.69 -39.20 8.68
N ASP A 448 -2.53 -38.68 7.47
CA ASP A 448 -1.62 -39.18 6.44
C ASP A 448 -0.18 -38.68 6.56
N GLY A 449 0.10 -37.82 7.55
CA GLY A 449 1.41 -37.19 7.76
C GLY A 449 1.60 -35.85 7.04
N SER A 450 0.67 -35.43 6.19
CA SER A 450 0.72 -34.12 5.55
C SER A 450 0.38 -33.01 6.54
N ILE A 451 0.76 -31.77 6.19
CA ILE A 451 0.50 -30.59 7.01
C ILE A 451 -0.41 -29.62 6.27
N GLN A 452 -1.47 -29.17 6.93
CA GLN A 452 -2.24 -28.02 6.51
C GLN A 452 -1.68 -26.77 7.18
N LEU A 453 -1.22 -25.80 6.36
CA LEU A 453 -0.71 -24.51 6.81
C LEU A 453 -1.77 -23.43 6.65
N GLN A 454 -2.06 -22.71 7.73
CA GLN A 454 -2.92 -21.54 7.76
C GLN A 454 -2.13 -20.35 8.30
N THR A 455 -2.15 -19.22 7.58
CA THR A 455 -1.43 -18.00 7.95
C THR A 455 -2.33 -16.78 7.79
N GLY A 456 -2.04 -15.72 8.54
CA GLY A 456 -2.67 -14.42 8.38
C GLY A 456 -2.13 -13.59 7.20
N GLU A 457 -1.11 -14.08 6.50
CA GLU A 457 -0.55 -13.43 5.31
C GLU A 457 -1.36 -13.79 4.05
N THR A 458 -1.33 -12.92 3.05
CA THR A 458 -2.26 -12.96 1.90
C THR A 458 -1.54 -13.19 0.57
N GLU A 459 -1.85 -14.30 -0.10
CA GLU A 459 -1.46 -14.52 -1.51
C GLU A 459 -2.24 -13.57 -2.44
N ILE A 460 -1.53 -12.83 -3.27
CA ILE A 460 -2.10 -11.87 -4.23
C ILE A 460 -1.52 -12.03 -5.66
N GLY A 461 -0.89 -13.17 -5.93
CA GLY A 461 -0.22 -13.49 -7.19
C GLY A 461 1.31 -13.36 -7.13
N GLN A 462 1.89 -13.00 -5.96
CA GLN A 462 3.33 -12.85 -5.77
C GLN A 462 4.04 -14.15 -5.41
N GLY A 463 3.31 -15.26 -5.16
CA GLY A 463 3.87 -16.57 -4.90
C GLY A 463 4.24 -16.84 -3.44
N CYS A 464 3.65 -16.13 -2.47
CA CYS A 464 3.97 -16.35 -1.06
C CYS A 464 3.54 -17.72 -0.56
N ASP A 465 2.44 -18.28 -1.06
CA ASP A 465 1.99 -19.61 -0.67
C ASP A 465 3.05 -20.69 -0.95
N THR A 466 3.71 -20.60 -2.11
CA THR A 466 4.85 -21.50 -2.45
C THR A 466 6.01 -21.31 -1.48
N ALA A 467 6.39 -20.05 -1.21
CA ALA A 467 7.47 -19.76 -0.25
C ALA A 467 7.11 -20.24 1.17
N PHE A 468 5.87 -20.08 1.59
CA PHE A 468 5.39 -20.53 2.90
C PHE A 468 5.36 -22.06 3.03
N ALA A 469 4.98 -22.76 1.95
CA ALA A 469 5.07 -24.22 1.90
C ALA A 469 6.52 -24.70 2.07
N GLN A 470 7.48 -24.07 1.38
CA GLN A 470 8.90 -24.38 1.52
C GLN A 470 9.41 -24.12 2.95
N MET A 471 9.07 -22.95 3.53
CA MET A 471 9.47 -22.62 4.91
C MET A 471 8.90 -23.56 5.95
N ALA A 472 7.64 -23.99 5.78
CA ALA A 472 6.99 -24.93 6.68
C ALA A 472 7.63 -26.33 6.55
N ALA A 473 7.89 -26.77 5.33
CA ALA A 473 8.56 -28.04 5.03
C ALA A 473 9.95 -28.11 5.67
N ASP A 474 10.75 -27.05 5.48
CA ASP A 474 12.09 -26.94 6.07
C ASP A 474 12.05 -26.95 7.61
N ALA A 475 11.15 -26.14 8.21
CA ALA A 475 11.02 -26.03 9.66
C ALA A 475 10.59 -27.35 10.35
N VAL A 476 9.82 -28.18 9.67
CA VAL A 476 9.34 -29.47 10.23
C VAL A 476 10.27 -30.63 9.82
N GLY A 477 10.86 -30.58 8.62
CA GLY A 477 11.70 -31.64 8.05
C GLY A 477 10.92 -32.63 7.16
N ILE A 478 9.89 -32.14 6.44
CA ILE A 478 9.07 -32.94 5.52
C ILE A 478 9.19 -32.42 4.08
N PRO A 479 8.80 -33.21 3.06
CA PRO A 479 8.74 -32.72 1.69
C PRO A 479 7.76 -31.56 1.51
N VAL A 480 8.07 -30.61 0.62
CA VAL A 480 7.17 -29.49 0.27
C VAL A 480 5.84 -29.99 -0.30
N SER A 481 5.84 -31.15 -1.00
CA SER A 481 4.62 -31.77 -1.53
C SER A 481 3.58 -32.14 -0.47
N ASP A 482 4.03 -32.31 0.77
CA ASP A 482 3.18 -32.73 1.89
C ASP A 482 2.69 -31.53 2.72
N VAL A 483 2.98 -30.30 2.27
CA VAL A 483 2.48 -29.06 2.88
C VAL A 483 1.38 -28.44 2.01
N HIS A 484 0.19 -28.33 2.55
CA HIS A 484 -0.98 -27.75 1.90
C HIS A 484 -1.33 -26.39 2.51
N VAL A 485 -1.06 -25.31 1.76
CA VAL A 485 -1.37 -23.95 2.21
C VAL A 485 -2.84 -23.64 1.94
N VAL A 486 -3.52 -23.08 2.93
CA VAL A 486 -4.91 -22.60 2.78
C VAL A 486 -4.86 -21.20 2.18
N THR A 487 -4.91 -21.10 0.86
CA THR A 487 -4.82 -19.85 0.08
C THR A 487 -6.06 -18.96 0.26
N ALA A 488 -7.25 -19.56 0.31
CA ALA A 488 -8.49 -18.84 0.55
C ALA A 488 -8.58 -18.44 2.02
N GLN A 489 -8.15 -17.21 2.33
CA GLN A 489 -8.23 -16.69 3.69
C GLN A 489 -9.68 -16.38 4.07
N ASP A 490 -10.04 -16.77 5.28
CA ASP A 490 -11.36 -16.60 5.87
C ASP A 490 -11.19 -16.07 7.29
N THR A 491 -11.74 -14.92 7.59
CA THR A 491 -11.57 -14.27 8.89
C THR A 491 -12.16 -15.03 10.07
N ASP A 492 -12.94 -16.08 9.82
CA ASP A 492 -13.45 -16.99 10.84
C ASP A 492 -12.54 -18.21 11.06
N VAL A 493 -11.71 -18.57 10.08
CA VAL A 493 -10.93 -19.82 10.07
C VAL A 493 -9.43 -19.59 10.14
N THR A 494 -8.92 -18.66 9.30
CA THR A 494 -7.48 -18.38 9.26
C THR A 494 -7.06 -17.48 10.41
N PRO A 495 -5.85 -17.68 10.96
CA PRO A 495 -5.33 -16.83 12.03
C PRO A 495 -5.22 -15.37 11.60
N PHE A 496 -5.17 -14.47 12.58
CA PHE A 496 -5.03 -13.06 12.31
C PHE A 496 -3.67 -12.72 11.68
N GLY A 497 -3.71 -11.83 10.70
CA GLY A 497 -2.58 -11.13 10.12
C GLY A 497 -3.05 -9.83 9.50
N THR A 498 -2.14 -8.87 9.36
CA THR A 498 -2.48 -7.56 8.82
C THR A 498 -2.58 -7.56 7.29
N GLY A 499 -2.06 -8.60 6.63
CA GLY A 499 -2.21 -8.83 5.18
C GLY A 499 -0.94 -8.58 4.36
N ALA A 500 -1.11 -8.53 3.03
CA ALA A 500 -0.02 -8.41 2.05
C ALA A 500 0.34 -6.96 1.75
N TYR A 501 1.40 -6.44 2.36
CA TYR A 501 1.97 -5.12 2.08
C TYR A 501 3.39 -4.98 2.63
N ALA A 502 4.07 -3.89 2.31
CA ALA A 502 5.37 -3.48 2.85
C ALA A 502 6.47 -4.56 2.80
N SER A 503 6.36 -5.53 1.89
CA SER A 503 7.30 -6.67 1.74
C SER A 503 7.48 -7.50 3.02
N ARG A 504 6.48 -7.51 3.90
CA ARG A 504 6.56 -8.12 5.23
C ARG A 504 6.33 -9.64 5.25
N GLN A 505 5.73 -10.19 4.21
CA GLN A 505 5.20 -11.56 4.25
C GLN A 505 6.28 -12.62 4.50
N THR A 506 7.34 -12.66 3.70
CA THR A 506 8.45 -13.60 3.90
C THR A 506 9.18 -13.32 5.23
N TYR A 507 9.30 -12.07 5.62
CA TYR A 507 10.03 -11.67 6.82
C TYR A 507 9.20 -11.94 8.09
N VAL A 508 8.00 -11.36 8.22
CA VAL A 508 7.16 -11.47 9.42
C VAL A 508 6.40 -12.80 9.43
N GLY A 509 5.73 -13.13 8.31
CA GLY A 509 4.96 -14.37 8.17
C GLY A 509 5.88 -15.60 8.18
N GLY A 510 7.00 -15.54 7.47
CA GLY A 510 7.98 -16.62 7.45
C GLY A 510 8.57 -16.93 8.83
N PHE A 511 8.81 -15.90 9.65
CA PHE A 511 9.25 -16.09 11.03
C PHE A 511 8.20 -16.82 11.88
N ALA A 512 6.93 -16.43 11.76
CA ALA A 512 5.83 -17.12 12.45
C ALA A 512 5.69 -18.58 11.99
N ILE A 513 5.88 -18.85 10.69
CA ILE A 513 5.85 -20.20 10.12
C ILE A 513 7.02 -21.04 10.66
N ALA A 514 8.23 -20.51 10.64
CA ALA A 514 9.42 -21.20 11.14
C ALA A 514 9.28 -21.56 12.63
N GLN A 515 8.82 -20.63 13.46
CA GLN A 515 8.56 -20.90 14.88
C GLN A 515 7.47 -21.96 15.09
N THR A 516 6.37 -21.86 14.35
CA THR A 516 5.25 -22.84 14.46
C THR A 516 5.68 -24.22 14.00
N GLY A 517 6.47 -24.30 12.92
CA GLY A 517 7.03 -25.55 12.41
C GLY A 517 8.00 -26.21 13.41
N ALA A 518 8.88 -25.43 14.01
CA ALA A 518 9.79 -25.94 15.06
C ALA A 518 9.01 -26.50 16.26
N LEU A 519 7.96 -25.81 16.73
CA LEU A 519 7.09 -26.32 17.80
C LEU A 519 6.35 -27.59 17.42
N LEU A 520 5.90 -27.70 16.16
CA LEU A 520 5.24 -28.92 15.67
C LEU A 520 6.25 -30.06 15.61
N LYS A 521 7.43 -29.85 15.07
CA LYS A 521 8.53 -30.83 15.02
C LYS A 521 8.86 -31.35 16.42
N GLU A 522 9.03 -30.45 17.40
CA GLU A 522 9.29 -30.81 18.79
C GLU A 522 8.20 -31.74 19.37
N ARG A 523 6.92 -31.43 19.13
CA ARG A 523 5.80 -32.25 19.58
C ARG A 523 5.80 -33.64 18.93
N ILE A 524 6.07 -33.71 17.63
CA ILE A 524 6.16 -34.99 16.89
C ILE A 524 7.29 -35.84 17.46
N LEU A 525 8.49 -35.27 17.65
CA LEU A 525 9.63 -35.98 18.19
C LEU A 525 9.41 -36.44 19.64
N LYS A 526 8.78 -35.61 20.46
CA LYS A 526 8.41 -36.00 21.82
C LYS A 526 7.50 -37.23 21.85
N TYR A 527 6.48 -37.26 21.00
CA TYR A 527 5.59 -38.42 20.88
C TYR A 527 6.32 -39.65 20.35
N ALA A 528 7.23 -39.46 19.37
CA ALA A 528 8.08 -40.53 18.86
C ALA A 528 8.99 -41.13 19.96
N CYS A 529 9.52 -40.28 20.86
CA CYS A 529 10.31 -40.76 22.02
C CYS A 529 9.49 -41.64 22.95
N GLU A 530 8.24 -41.30 23.22
CA GLU A 530 7.33 -42.09 24.04
C GLU A 530 7.08 -43.48 23.41
N LEU A 531 6.91 -43.53 22.08
CA LEU A 531 6.68 -44.79 21.34
C LEU A 531 7.96 -45.63 21.22
N THR A 532 9.08 -45.04 20.94
CA THR A 532 10.37 -45.73 20.64
C THR A 532 11.24 -45.95 21.87
N ARG A 533 10.93 -45.28 22.99
CA ARG A 533 11.75 -45.21 24.21
C ARG A 533 13.16 -44.66 23.99
N GLN A 534 13.36 -43.85 22.94
CA GLN A 534 14.58 -43.13 22.66
C GLN A 534 14.57 -41.73 23.28
N MET A 535 15.73 -41.12 23.46
CA MET A 535 15.81 -39.74 23.95
C MET A 535 15.57 -38.74 22.80
N PRO A 536 14.90 -37.61 23.05
CA PRO A 536 14.62 -36.60 22.00
C PRO A 536 15.84 -36.16 21.21
N ALA A 537 16.99 -36.00 21.88
CA ALA A 537 18.23 -35.60 21.24
C ALA A 537 18.82 -36.61 20.24
N LEU A 538 18.28 -37.83 20.20
CA LEU A 538 18.69 -38.89 19.28
C LEU A 538 17.76 -39.04 18.09
N LEU A 539 16.66 -38.30 18.03
CA LEU A 539 15.66 -38.41 16.96
C LEU A 539 15.62 -37.13 16.14
N ASP A 540 15.45 -37.27 14.84
CA ASP A 540 15.12 -36.15 13.96
C ASP A 540 14.14 -36.59 12.87
N ILE A 541 13.47 -35.62 12.24
CA ILE A 541 12.66 -35.83 11.06
C ILE A 541 13.53 -35.49 9.85
N VAL A 542 13.84 -36.48 9.03
CA VAL A 542 14.69 -36.35 7.85
C VAL A 542 14.07 -37.11 6.69
N ASP A 543 14.55 -36.87 5.48
CA ASP A 543 14.26 -37.62 4.26
C ASP A 543 12.80 -38.11 4.14
N PHE A 544 11.94 -37.27 3.61
CA PHE A 544 10.52 -37.56 3.36
C PHE A 544 9.67 -37.76 4.63
N GLY A 545 9.96 -37.05 5.70
CA GLY A 545 9.16 -37.07 6.94
C GLY A 545 9.37 -38.32 7.79
N LYS A 546 10.42 -39.09 7.53
CA LYS A 546 10.78 -40.23 8.36
C LYS A 546 11.47 -39.79 9.64
N ILE A 547 11.02 -40.36 10.75
CA ILE A 547 11.72 -40.17 12.02
C ILE A 547 12.86 -41.17 12.06
N THR A 548 14.08 -40.67 12.25
CA THR A 548 15.29 -41.48 12.33
C THR A 548 16.08 -41.17 13.57
N THR A 549 16.96 -42.08 13.95
CA THR A 549 17.93 -41.86 15.03
C THR A 549 19.21 -41.30 14.45
N TYR A 550 19.79 -40.31 15.09
CA TYR A 550 21.20 -39.98 14.85
C TYR A 550 22.06 -41.16 15.28
N ALA A 551 22.80 -41.75 14.34
CA ALA A 551 23.75 -42.84 14.61
C ALA A 551 25.01 -42.32 15.28
#